data_e09fdad013cfded02cc199e728d1c160
#
_entry.id   e09fdad013cfded02cc199e728d1c160
#
_cell.length_a   1.000
_cell.length_b   1.000
_cell.length_c   1.000
_cell.angle_alpha   90.00
_cell.angle_beta   90.00
_cell.angle_gamma   90.00
#
_symmetry.space_group_name_H-M   'P 1'
#
loop_
_entity.id
_entity.type
_entity.pdbx_description
1 polymer ?
#
loop_
_entity_poly.entity_id
_entity_poly.type
_entity_poly.pdbx_seq_one_letter_code
_entity_poly.pdbx_strand_id
1 'polypeptide(L)'
;MSRSKLIQTKKSVTLTQARKSSSLSQEVIENIAEETPIALIYNGISHVVMMGTPSDLEDFAIGFSITEGIVNEASDIYSIEIQRQSDGIELNIKISSEYFSRLKEIRRNLTGRTGCGLCGAESLSQATRIPEVKSSKSQFNSNNILKALENFSNNQILQKKTGATHASALYSSNGVLKIIREDVGRHIALDKLIGASLKDIISEDFFIITSSRASYEMVQKIAYLNLKLLVAISAPTGLAVRLADNLGITLIGFARESRYTIYSHNERIME
;
A
#
# COMPACT_ATOMS: atom_id res chain seq x y z
N MET A 1 -32.12 9.53 14.92
CA MET A 1 -30.73 9.21 14.55
C MET A 1 -29.79 10.04 15.43
N SER A 2 -29.19 9.43 16.44
CA SER A 2 -28.21 10.10 17.32
C SER A 2 -26.94 10.32 16.55
N ARG A 3 -26.55 11.56 16.26
CA ARG A 3 -25.24 11.89 15.71
C ARG A 3 -24.21 11.54 16.77
N SER A 4 -23.34 10.56 16.47
CA SER A 4 -22.14 10.32 17.28
C SER A 4 -21.36 11.65 17.34
N LYS A 5 -21.17 12.18 18.56
CA LYS A 5 -20.41 13.43 18.71
C LYS A 5 -18.93 13.13 18.51
N LEU A 6 -18.37 13.61 17.39
CA LEU A 6 -16.94 13.73 17.23
C LEU A 6 -16.42 14.74 18.26
N ILE A 7 -15.49 14.30 19.11
CA ILE A 7 -14.94 15.16 20.18
C ILE A 7 -13.70 15.90 19.66
N GLN A 8 -12.86 15.23 18.89
CA GLN A 8 -11.64 15.82 18.34
C GLN A 8 -11.09 14.96 17.20
N THR A 9 -10.72 15.60 16.10
CA THR A 9 -10.01 14.97 14.97
C THR A 9 -8.52 15.28 15.06
N LYS A 10 -7.67 14.27 15.18
CA LYS A 10 -6.23 14.33 14.97
C LYS A 10 -5.94 13.77 13.59
N LYS A 11 -4.79 14.16 12.98
CA LYS A 11 -4.41 13.85 11.58
C LYS A 11 -4.89 12.47 11.06
N SER A 12 -4.81 11.40 11.83
CA SER A 12 -5.14 10.03 11.41
C SER A 12 -6.03 9.28 12.40
N VAL A 13 -6.47 9.95 13.47
CA VAL A 13 -7.28 9.35 14.53
C VAL A 13 -8.34 10.33 14.97
N THR A 14 -9.55 9.85 15.07
CA THR A 14 -10.71 10.58 15.62
C THR A 14 -11.13 9.97 16.96
N LEU A 15 -11.44 10.83 17.94
CA LEU A 15 -12.02 10.41 19.20
C LEU A 15 -13.54 10.42 19.09
N THR A 16 -14.19 9.32 19.47
CA THR A 16 -15.66 9.21 19.45
C THR A 16 -16.19 8.63 20.73
N GLN A 17 -17.43 8.98 21.07
CA GLN A 17 -18.18 8.33 22.15
C GLN A 17 -18.74 7.01 21.64
N ALA A 18 -18.52 5.95 22.41
CA ALA A 18 -18.99 4.59 22.11
C ALA A 18 -19.53 3.92 23.38
N ARG A 19 -20.22 2.79 23.22
CA ARG A 19 -20.66 1.94 24.33
C ARG A 19 -20.20 0.51 24.09
N LYS A 20 -19.58 -0.10 25.12
CA LYS A 20 -19.16 -1.50 25.04
C LYS A 20 -20.32 -2.42 25.44
N SER A 21 -20.44 -3.57 24.79
CA SER A 21 -21.46 -4.57 25.12
C SER A 21 -21.36 -5.09 26.57
N SER A 22 -20.17 -5.04 27.15
CA SER A 22 -19.95 -5.40 28.57
C SER A 22 -20.50 -4.37 29.57
N SER A 23 -20.81 -3.15 29.13
CA SER A 23 -21.33 -2.06 29.98
C SER A 23 -22.10 -1.04 29.13
N LEU A 24 -23.34 -1.37 28.74
CA LEU A 24 -24.17 -0.54 27.86
C LEU A 24 -24.58 0.81 28.51
N SER A 25 -24.53 0.91 29.82
CA SER A 25 -24.84 2.13 30.55
C SER A 25 -23.67 3.13 30.62
N GLN A 26 -22.45 2.69 30.29
CA GLN A 26 -21.27 3.56 30.34
C GLN A 26 -20.83 3.96 28.93
N GLU A 27 -20.64 5.27 28.74
CA GLU A 27 -19.98 5.80 27.55
C GLU A 27 -18.45 5.75 27.75
N VAL A 28 -17.78 5.31 26.71
CA VAL A 28 -16.31 5.28 26.64
C VAL A 28 -15.84 6.13 25.46
N ILE A 29 -14.65 6.69 25.56
CA ILE A 29 -14.00 7.39 24.45
C ILE A 29 -13.08 6.41 23.74
N GLU A 30 -13.34 6.16 22.48
CA GLU A 30 -12.54 5.26 21.63
C GLU A 30 -11.77 6.04 20.57
N ASN A 31 -10.57 5.54 20.26
CA ASN A 31 -9.79 5.98 19.11
C ASN A 31 -10.27 5.20 17.89
N ILE A 32 -10.71 5.89 16.86
CA ILE A 32 -11.05 5.30 15.55
C ILE A 32 -10.11 5.85 14.48
N ALA A 33 -9.81 5.03 13.46
CA ALA A 33 -9.01 5.49 12.34
C ALA A 33 -9.79 6.53 11.53
N GLU A 34 -9.09 7.58 11.10
CA GLU A 34 -9.67 8.57 10.21
C GLU A 34 -9.55 8.08 8.77
N GLU A 35 -10.66 8.12 8.05
CA GLU A 35 -10.77 7.80 6.64
C GLU A 35 -11.26 9.05 5.88
N THR A 36 -10.49 9.47 4.89
CA THR A 36 -10.72 10.73 4.18
C THR A 36 -10.70 10.47 2.67
N PRO A 37 -11.60 11.11 1.89
CA PRO A 37 -11.50 11.12 0.44
C PRO A 37 -10.23 11.86 0.01
N ILE A 38 -9.40 11.20 -0.81
CA ILE A 38 -8.14 11.73 -1.34
C ILE A 38 -8.23 11.70 -2.86
N ALA A 39 -8.29 12.89 -3.47
CA ALA A 39 -8.30 13.05 -4.91
C ALA A 39 -6.87 13.18 -5.45
N LEU A 40 -6.48 12.32 -6.40
CA LEU A 40 -5.23 12.46 -7.14
C LEU A 40 -5.52 13.21 -8.45
N ILE A 41 -4.88 14.39 -8.59
CA ILE A 41 -5.13 15.34 -9.68
C ILE A 41 -3.81 15.52 -10.44
N TYR A 42 -3.77 15.10 -11.71
CA TYR A 42 -2.58 15.22 -12.55
C TYR A 42 -2.72 16.39 -13.53
N ASN A 43 -1.80 17.37 -13.43
CA ASN A 43 -1.79 18.57 -14.25
C ASN A 43 -3.18 19.27 -14.35
N GLY A 44 -3.90 19.33 -13.22
CA GLY A 44 -5.21 19.96 -13.11
C GLY A 44 -6.41 19.08 -13.50
N ILE A 45 -6.21 17.80 -13.88
CA ILE A 45 -7.29 16.88 -14.18
C ILE A 45 -7.40 15.80 -13.10
N SER A 46 -8.55 15.72 -12.41
CA SER A 46 -8.80 14.68 -11.41
C SER A 46 -8.76 13.30 -12.07
N HIS A 47 -7.97 12.39 -11.52
CA HIS A 47 -7.80 11.03 -12.02
C HIS A 47 -8.66 10.03 -11.25
N VAL A 48 -8.52 10.00 -9.94
CA VAL A 48 -9.23 9.07 -9.05
C VAL A 48 -9.40 9.69 -7.67
N VAL A 49 -10.44 9.30 -6.96
CA VAL A 49 -10.61 9.58 -5.53
C VAL A 49 -10.54 8.26 -4.78
N MET A 50 -9.70 8.19 -3.77
CA MET A 50 -9.51 7.02 -2.93
C MET A 50 -9.76 7.35 -1.46
N MET A 51 -10.35 6.41 -0.72
CA MET A 51 -10.55 6.53 0.72
C MET A 51 -9.31 6.06 1.44
N GLY A 52 -8.65 6.93 2.20
CA GLY A 52 -7.40 6.62 2.87
C GLY A 52 -7.17 7.43 4.14
N THR A 53 -6.18 7.02 4.91
CA THR A 53 -5.74 7.73 6.10
C THR A 53 -4.99 9.01 5.70
N PRO A 54 -5.32 10.20 6.25
CA PRO A 54 -4.79 11.51 5.81
C PRO A 54 -3.36 11.79 6.29
N SER A 55 -2.48 10.79 6.26
CA SER A 55 -1.04 10.87 6.56
C SER A 55 -0.20 10.34 5.39
N ASP A 56 1.08 10.69 5.35
CA ASP A 56 2.05 10.22 4.36
C ASP A 56 1.56 10.39 2.90
N LEU A 57 0.90 11.52 2.63
CA LEU A 57 0.18 11.76 1.38
C LEU A 57 1.10 11.99 0.18
N GLU A 58 2.28 12.55 0.41
CA GLU A 58 3.29 12.70 -0.63
C GLU A 58 3.84 11.33 -1.05
N ASP A 59 4.11 10.46 -0.08
CA ASP A 59 4.52 9.08 -0.34
C ASP A 59 3.44 8.33 -1.12
N PHE A 60 2.16 8.53 -0.75
CA PHE A 60 1.03 7.97 -1.49
C PHE A 60 0.99 8.44 -2.94
N ALA A 61 1.14 9.75 -3.19
CA ALA A 61 1.11 10.30 -4.53
C ALA A 61 2.22 9.72 -5.41
N ILE A 62 3.45 9.58 -4.89
CA ILE A 62 4.59 9.01 -5.61
C ILE A 62 4.35 7.53 -5.89
N GLY A 63 4.05 6.75 -4.85
CA GLY A 63 3.90 5.31 -4.97
C GLY A 63 2.76 4.92 -5.91
N PHE A 64 1.59 5.54 -5.75
CA PHE A 64 0.44 5.33 -6.64
C PHE A 64 0.78 5.66 -8.10
N SER A 65 1.43 6.81 -8.34
CA SER A 65 1.78 7.23 -9.71
C SER A 65 2.65 6.22 -10.44
N ILE A 66 3.57 5.57 -9.72
CA ILE A 66 4.48 4.55 -10.27
C ILE A 66 3.78 3.21 -10.42
N THR A 67 3.10 2.74 -9.37
CA THR A 67 2.49 1.41 -9.37
C THR A 67 1.29 1.29 -10.32
N GLU A 68 0.59 2.39 -10.58
CA GLU A 68 -0.44 2.47 -11.64
C GLU A 68 0.17 2.79 -13.03
N GLY A 69 1.49 2.98 -13.11
CA GLY A 69 2.22 3.22 -14.36
C GLY A 69 1.85 4.54 -15.03
N ILE A 70 1.46 5.53 -14.23
CA ILE A 70 1.21 6.89 -14.71
C ILE A 70 2.53 7.55 -15.09
N VAL A 71 3.56 7.34 -14.27
CA VAL A 71 4.96 7.70 -14.53
C VAL A 71 5.85 6.47 -14.38
N ASN A 72 7.07 6.54 -14.89
CA ASN A 72 8.02 5.42 -14.78
C ASN A 72 8.94 5.56 -13.56
N GLU A 73 9.32 6.79 -13.19
CA GLU A 73 10.26 7.10 -12.12
C GLU A 73 9.73 8.24 -11.24
N ALA A 74 10.19 8.31 -10.01
CA ALA A 74 9.82 9.39 -9.08
C ALA A 74 10.28 10.78 -9.60
N SER A 75 11.37 10.84 -10.34
CA SER A 75 11.90 12.04 -11.00
C SER A 75 10.98 12.62 -12.10
N ASP A 76 10.03 11.83 -12.61
CA ASP A 76 9.01 12.28 -13.55
C ASP A 76 7.89 13.12 -12.88
N ILE A 77 7.88 13.15 -11.55
CA ILE A 77 6.96 13.96 -10.74
C ILE A 77 7.68 15.26 -10.37
N TYR A 78 7.24 16.36 -10.97
CA TYR A 78 7.90 17.67 -10.79
C TYR A 78 7.52 18.35 -9.46
N SER A 79 6.26 18.18 -9.04
CA SER A 79 5.79 18.72 -7.75
C SER A 79 4.53 18.00 -7.29
N ILE A 80 4.34 17.96 -5.98
CA ILE A 80 3.12 17.51 -5.31
C ILE A 80 2.69 18.61 -4.36
N GLU A 81 1.48 19.13 -4.55
CA GLU A 81 0.87 20.11 -3.66
C GLU A 81 -0.34 19.48 -2.98
N ILE A 82 -0.35 19.52 -1.66
CA ILE A 82 -1.42 18.93 -0.83
C ILE A 82 -2.37 20.04 -0.40
N GLN A 83 -3.61 20.01 -0.88
CA GLN A 83 -4.65 20.95 -0.51
C GLN A 83 -5.74 20.25 0.31
N ARG A 84 -5.97 20.75 1.53
CA ARG A 84 -7.00 20.23 2.42
C ARG A 84 -8.27 21.03 2.23
N GLN A 85 -9.35 20.36 1.88
CA GLN A 85 -10.69 20.91 1.68
C GLN A 85 -11.62 20.47 2.81
N SER A 86 -12.82 21.03 2.87
CA SER A 86 -13.85 20.65 3.85
C SER A 86 -14.35 19.21 3.69
N ASP A 87 -14.31 18.68 2.49
CA ASP A 87 -14.85 17.39 2.06
C ASP A 87 -13.79 16.35 1.68
N GLY A 88 -12.50 16.71 1.78
CA GLY A 88 -11.42 15.78 1.49
C GLY A 88 -10.06 16.45 1.29
N ILE A 89 -9.18 15.74 0.61
CA ILE A 89 -7.81 16.20 0.33
C ILE A 89 -7.55 16.08 -1.17
N GLU A 90 -6.98 17.11 -1.76
CA GLU A 90 -6.51 17.09 -3.13
C GLU A 90 -4.98 16.99 -3.18
N LEU A 91 -4.48 16.01 -3.94
CA LEU A 91 -3.07 15.86 -4.28
C LEU A 91 -2.87 16.34 -5.70
N ASN A 92 -2.42 17.60 -5.84
CA ASN A 92 -2.14 18.20 -7.13
C ASN A 92 -0.72 17.84 -7.58
N ILE A 93 -0.62 16.91 -8.53
CA ILE A 93 0.61 16.28 -8.98
C ILE A 93 0.97 16.83 -10.36
N LYS A 94 2.15 17.39 -10.51
CA LYS A 94 2.68 17.84 -11.81
C LYS A 94 3.62 16.80 -12.40
N ILE A 95 3.29 16.34 -13.61
CA ILE A 95 4.07 15.38 -14.40
C ILE A 95 4.37 15.96 -15.78
N SER A 96 5.27 15.31 -16.53
CA SER A 96 5.61 15.74 -17.89
C SER A 96 4.40 15.73 -18.82
N SER A 97 4.45 16.54 -19.88
CA SER A 97 3.38 16.61 -20.89
C SER A 97 3.17 15.27 -21.63
N GLU A 98 4.23 14.48 -21.77
CA GLU A 98 4.19 13.15 -22.40
C GLU A 98 3.34 12.19 -21.56
N TYR A 99 3.67 12.01 -20.27
CA TYR A 99 2.90 11.16 -19.37
C TYR A 99 1.47 11.64 -19.21
N PHE A 100 1.26 12.95 -19.17
CA PHE A 100 -0.08 13.51 -19.09
C PHE A 100 -0.91 13.25 -20.36
N SER A 101 -0.31 13.29 -21.55
CA SER A 101 -1.00 12.96 -22.79
C SER A 101 -1.42 11.50 -22.83
N ARG A 102 -0.54 10.58 -22.41
CA ARG A 102 -0.83 9.16 -22.25
C ARG A 102 -1.97 8.91 -21.25
N LEU A 103 -1.97 9.61 -20.13
CA LEU A 103 -3.04 9.50 -19.11
C LEU A 103 -4.40 9.96 -19.67
N LYS A 104 -4.44 11.02 -20.48
CA LYS A 104 -5.65 11.51 -21.14
C LYS A 104 -6.20 10.50 -22.16
N GLU A 105 -5.35 9.81 -22.89
CA GLU A 105 -5.76 8.77 -23.84
C GLU A 105 -6.42 7.60 -23.11
N ILE A 106 -5.79 7.11 -22.05
CA ILE A 106 -6.36 6.07 -21.18
C ILE A 106 -7.75 6.49 -20.67
N ARG A 107 -7.90 7.73 -20.19
CA ARG A 107 -9.19 8.23 -19.69
C ARG A 107 -10.27 8.37 -20.77
N ARG A 108 -9.96 8.83 -21.99
CA ARG A 108 -10.94 8.93 -23.07
C ARG A 108 -11.53 7.57 -23.40
N ASN A 109 -10.70 6.57 -23.37
CA ASN A 109 -11.13 5.21 -23.62
C ASN A 109 -12.06 4.70 -22.49
N LEU A 110 -11.86 5.11 -21.24
CA LEU A 110 -12.70 4.77 -20.08
C LEU A 110 -14.07 5.45 -20.11
N THR A 111 -14.15 6.72 -20.52
CA THR A 111 -15.42 7.49 -20.52
C THR A 111 -16.42 7.03 -21.60
N GLY A 112 -16.00 6.28 -22.59
CA GLY A 112 -16.90 5.73 -23.64
C GLY A 112 -17.72 4.51 -23.21
N ARG A 113 -17.53 3.98 -22.00
CA ARG A 113 -18.17 2.75 -21.52
C ARG A 113 -18.68 2.92 -20.09
N THR A 114 -19.90 3.43 -19.96
CA THR A 114 -20.60 3.51 -18.69
C THR A 114 -21.08 2.14 -18.23
N GLY A 115 -20.85 1.79 -16.95
CA GLY A 115 -21.68 0.82 -16.31
C GLY A 115 -21.08 -0.20 -15.37
N CYS A 116 -19.97 0.05 -14.72
CA CYS A 116 -19.64 -0.66 -13.48
C CYS A 116 -18.45 0.00 -12.79
N GLY A 117 -18.59 0.36 -11.51
CA GLY A 117 -17.57 0.99 -10.67
C GLY A 117 -16.40 0.08 -10.29
N LEU A 118 -15.95 -0.74 -11.21
CA LEU A 118 -14.72 -1.51 -11.10
C LEU A 118 -13.59 -0.70 -11.74
N CYS A 119 -12.58 -0.42 -10.95
CA CYS A 119 -11.33 0.22 -11.31
C CYS A 119 -10.89 -0.11 -12.74
N GLY A 120 -11.16 0.77 -13.63
CA GLY A 120 -10.65 1.24 -14.87
C GLY A 120 -9.70 0.42 -15.75
N ALA A 121 -9.61 -0.89 -15.71
CA ALA A 121 -8.85 -1.66 -16.68
C ALA A 121 -9.68 -1.91 -17.94
N GLU A 122 -9.29 -1.31 -19.08
CA GLU A 122 -9.98 -1.43 -20.39
C GLU A 122 -9.88 -2.81 -21.02
N SER A 123 -8.88 -3.58 -20.62
CA SER A 123 -8.65 -4.94 -21.13
C SER A 123 -7.96 -5.78 -20.07
N LEU A 124 -8.05 -7.10 -20.22
CA LEU A 124 -7.26 -8.03 -19.42
C LEU A 124 -5.76 -7.71 -19.45
N SER A 125 -5.26 -7.19 -20.59
CA SER A 125 -3.85 -6.80 -20.73
C SER A 125 -3.48 -5.55 -19.94
N GLN A 126 -4.38 -4.60 -19.71
CA GLN A 126 -4.13 -3.44 -18.85
C GLN A 126 -4.20 -3.82 -17.38
N ALA A 127 -5.15 -4.68 -17.01
CA ALA A 127 -5.24 -5.23 -15.64
C ALA A 127 -4.01 -6.08 -15.27
N THR A 128 -3.24 -6.54 -16.26
CA THR A 128 -2.07 -7.43 -16.08
C THR A 128 -0.74 -6.76 -16.44
N ARG A 129 -0.67 -5.42 -16.42
CA ARG A 129 0.60 -4.72 -16.65
C ARG A 129 1.59 -5.09 -15.55
N ILE A 130 2.66 -5.78 -15.94
CA ILE A 130 3.70 -6.26 -15.03
C ILE A 130 4.99 -5.53 -15.38
N PRO A 131 5.68 -4.91 -14.40
CA PRO A 131 7.00 -4.35 -14.63
C PRO A 131 8.00 -5.48 -14.90
N GLU A 132 9.06 -5.16 -15.66
CA GLU A 132 10.17 -6.07 -15.85
C GLU A 132 10.94 -6.21 -14.53
N VAL A 133 11.06 -7.44 -14.05
CA VAL A 133 11.76 -7.75 -12.80
C VAL A 133 13.13 -8.35 -13.15
N LYS A 134 14.20 -7.68 -12.73
CA LYS A 134 15.57 -8.16 -12.97
C LYS A 134 15.82 -9.45 -12.17
N SER A 135 16.59 -10.36 -12.74
CA SER A 135 17.05 -11.55 -12.01
C SER A 135 17.95 -11.13 -10.84
N SER A 136 17.86 -11.85 -9.73
CA SER A 136 18.70 -11.61 -8.54
C SER A 136 19.03 -12.92 -7.84
N LYS A 137 20.18 -12.95 -7.19
CA LYS A 137 20.63 -14.06 -6.33
C LYS A 137 20.41 -13.78 -4.84
N SER A 138 19.60 -12.77 -4.49
CA SER A 138 19.30 -12.43 -3.09
C SER A 138 18.82 -13.64 -2.32
N GLN A 139 19.34 -13.80 -1.12
CA GLN A 139 18.98 -14.86 -0.17
C GLN A 139 18.60 -14.22 1.17
N PHE A 140 17.68 -14.86 1.89
CA PHE A 140 17.13 -14.34 3.13
C PHE A 140 17.20 -15.41 4.20
N ASN A 141 17.73 -15.06 5.37
CA ASN A 141 17.78 -15.97 6.50
C ASN A 141 16.43 -16.06 7.19
N SER A 142 15.93 -17.27 7.43
CA SER A 142 14.65 -17.55 8.07
C SER A 142 14.50 -16.88 9.44
N ASN A 143 15.56 -16.92 10.26
CA ASN A 143 15.53 -16.31 11.59
C ASN A 143 15.39 -14.78 11.54
N ASN A 144 15.97 -14.14 10.51
CA ASN A 144 15.82 -12.69 10.33
C ASN A 144 14.40 -12.33 9.90
N ILE A 145 13.73 -13.17 9.08
CA ILE A 145 12.31 -12.99 8.74
C ILE A 145 11.44 -13.12 10.00
N LEU A 146 11.68 -14.11 10.85
CA LEU A 146 10.92 -14.30 12.10
C LEU A 146 11.11 -13.12 13.06
N LYS A 147 12.35 -12.62 13.24
CA LYS A 147 12.62 -11.40 14.01
C LYS A 147 11.90 -10.18 13.45
N ALA A 148 11.87 -10.04 12.12
CA ALA A 148 11.16 -8.94 11.47
C ALA A 148 9.64 -9.04 11.69
N LEU A 149 9.06 -10.24 11.70
CA LEU A 149 7.64 -10.48 11.98
C LEU A 149 7.27 -10.10 13.41
N GLU A 150 8.10 -10.47 14.40
CA GLU A 150 7.93 -10.07 15.79
C GLU A 150 7.97 -8.53 15.93
N ASN A 151 8.93 -7.90 15.28
CA ASN A 151 9.08 -6.45 15.29
C ASN A 151 7.94 -5.72 14.57
N PHE A 152 7.39 -6.32 13.50
CA PHE A 152 6.36 -5.71 12.65
C PHE A 152 5.09 -5.37 13.42
N SER A 153 4.57 -6.30 14.24
CA SER A 153 3.37 -6.07 15.05
C SER A 153 3.58 -4.93 16.07
N ASN A 154 4.82 -4.78 16.56
CA ASN A 154 5.16 -3.76 17.55
C ASN A 154 5.22 -2.34 16.94
N ASN A 155 5.43 -2.19 15.67
CA ASN A 155 5.58 -0.89 15.00
C ASN A 155 4.30 -0.37 14.32
N GLN A 156 3.19 -1.11 14.36
CA GLN A 156 1.89 -0.67 13.81
C GLN A 156 1.19 0.25 14.81
N ILE A 157 1.54 1.53 14.79
CA ILE A 157 1.09 2.52 15.80
C ILE A 157 -0.40 2.84 15.65
N LEU A 158 -0.89 3.03 14.41
CA LEU A 158 -2.30 3.33 14.16
C LEU A 158 -3.15 2.09 14.41
N GLN A 159 -2.72 0.92 13.94
CA GLN A 159 -3.39 -0.36 14.20
C GLN A 159 -3.56 -0.63 15.69
N LYS A 160 -2.51 -0.42 16.48
CA LYS A 160 -2.58 -0.58 17.94
C LYS A 160 -3.56 0.37 18.62
N LYS A 161 -3.71 1.58 18.07
CA LYS A 161 -4.63 2.60 18.63
C LYS A 161 -6.06 2.39 18.21
N THR A 162 -6.30 1.93 16.98
CA THR A 162 -7.62 2.00 16.34
C THR A 162 -8.17 0.64 15.92
N GLY A 163 -7.31 -0.36 15.74
CA GLY A 163 -7.71 -1.69 15.27
C GLY A 163 -8.16 -1.74 13.80
N ALA A 164 -8.06 -0.64 13.02
CA ALA A 164 -8.74 -0.48 11.74
C ALA A 164 -7.80 -0.15 10.57
N THR A 165 -6.49 -0.39 10.70
CA THR A 165 -5.53 -0.10 9.64
C THR A 165 -4.77 -1.33 9.18
N HIS A 166 -4.27 -1.25 7.96
CA HIS A 166 -3.26 -2.13 7.41
C HIS A 166 -1.89 -1.47 7.47
N ALA A 167 -0.84 -2.29 7.48
CA ALA A 167 0.54 -1.83 7.40
C ALA A 167 1.31 -2.56 6.31
N SER A 168 2.25 -1.85 5.70
CA SER A 168 3.32 -2.42 4.89
C SER A 168 4.65 -1.85 5.37
N ALA A 169 5.68 -2.70 5.49
CA ALA A 169 6.98 -2.31 6.02
C ALA A 169 8.13 -2.89 5.20
N LEU A 170 9.18 -2.10 5.03
CA LEU A 170 10.43 -2.46 4.37
C LEU A 170 11.46 -2.86 5.44
N TYR A 171 12.03 -4.04 5.26
CA TYR A 171 13.08 -4.59 6.10
C TYR A 171 14.33 -4.90 5.29
N SER A 172 15.51 -4.71 5.89
CA SER A 172 16.75 -5.27 5.32
C SER A 172 16.78 -6.79 5.48
N SER A 173 17.64 -7.49 4.71
CA SER A 173 17.88 -8.94 4.82
C SER A 173 18.27 -9.38 6.24
N ASN A 174 18.81 -8.47 7.05
CA ASN A 174 19.15 -8.72 8.46
C ASN A 174 17.95 -8.56 9.42
N GLY A 175 16.74 -8.35 8.91
CA GLY A 175 15.52 -8.19 9.70
C GLY A 175 15.39 -6.83 10.41
N VAL A 176 16.12 -5.81 9.96
CA VAL A 176 16.04 -4.45 10.54
C VAL A 176 14.98 -3.64 9.79
N LEU A 177 14.00 -3.11 10.54
CA LEU A 177 12.99 -2.21 10.01
C LEU A 177 13.63 -0.93 9.45
N LYS A 178 13.26 -0.58 8.22
CA LYS A 178 13.68 0.66 7.56
C LYS A 178 12.54 1.66 7.48
N ILE A 179 11.42 1.24 6.93
CA ILE A 179 10.24 2.09 6.70
C ILE A 179 8.99 1.29 7.04
N ILE A 180 8.00 1.93 7.64
CA ILE A 180 6.66 1.39 7.81
C ILE A 180 5.64 2.45 7.43
N ARG A 181 4.56 2.03 6.75
CA ARG A 181 3.41 2.88 6.43
C ARG A 181 2.13 2.16 6.78
N GLU A 182 1.20 2.92 7.38
CA GLU A 182 -0.12 2.43 7.78
C GLU A 182 -1.22 3.21 7.04
N ASP A 183 -2.29 2.50 6.70
CA ASP A 183 -3.49 3.08 6.10
C ASP A 183 -4.70 2.18 6.36
N VAL A 184 -5.92 2.73 6.33
CA VAL A 184 -7.17 1.96 6.34
C VAL A 184 -7.27 1.03 5.13
N GLY A 185 -6.69 1.42 3.99
CA GLY A 185 -6.61 0.65 2.75
C GLY A 185 -5.26 -0.07 2.59
N ARG A 186 -5.26 -1.41 2.43
CA ARG A 186 -4.02 -2.18 2.25
C ARG A 186 -3.21 -1.76 1.03
N HIS A 187 -3.87 -1.41 -0.09
CA HIS A 187 -3.21 -0.95 -1.31
C HIS A 187 -2.54 0.41 -1.10
N ILE A 188 -3.24 1.32 -0.41
CA ILE A 188 -2.70 2.65 -0.08
C ILE A 188 -1.52 2.52 0.89
N ALA A 189 -1.60 1.65 1.91
CA ALA A 189 -0.47 1.38 2.81
C ALA A 189 0.78 0.91 2.04
N LEU A 190 0.59 0.05 1.02
CA LEU A 190 1.70 -0.41 0.19
C LEU A 190 2.19 0.70 -0.77
N ASP A 191 1.30 1.47 -1.39
CA ASP A 191 1.69 2.60 -2.24
C ASP A 191 2.48 3.66 -1.44
N LYS A 192 2.03 3.99 -0.23
CA LYS A 192 2.79 4.86 0.69
C LYS A 192 4.18 4.31 0.99
N LEU A 193 4.29 3.00 1.26
CA LEU A 193 5.59 2.37 1.48
C LEU A 193 6.49 2.47 0.25
N ILE A 194 5.95 2.16 -0.93
CA ILE A 194 6.69 2.24 -2.20
C ILE A 194 7.19 3.65 -2.44
N GLY A 195 6.30 4.66 -2.32
CA GLY A 195 6.70 6.06 -2.51
C GLY A 195 7.76 6.53 -1.53
N ALA A 196 7.65 6.16 -0.24
CA ALA A 196 8.69 6.44 0.74
C ALA A 196 10.02 5.77 0.40
N SER A 197 9.96 4.53 -0.07
CA SER A 197 11.12 3.73 -0.40
C SER A 197 11.91 4.28 -1.60
N LEU A 198 11.23 4.92 -2.54
CA LEU A 198 11.88 5.48 -3.75
C LEU A 198 12.64 6.79 -3.49
N LYS A 199 12.49 7.38 -2.31
CA LYS A 199 13.28 8.55 -1.88
C LYS A 199 14.70 8.17 -1.42
N ASP A 200 14.90 6.91 -1.06
CA ASP A 200 16.18 6.36 -0.59
C ASP A 200 16.69 5.28 -1.56
N ILE A 201 17.99 5.03 -1.53
CA ILE A 201 18.58 3.94 -2.33
C ILE A 201 18.19 2.61 -1.70
N ILE A 202 17.32 1.86 -2.38
CA ILE A 202 16.99 0.49 -2.00
C ILE A 202 17.96 -0.46 -2.65
N SER A 203 18.65 -1.28 -1.85
CA SER A 203 19.37 -2.45 -2.35
C SER A 203 18.42 -3.63 -2.56
N GLU A 204 18.77 -4.55 -3.40
CA GLU A 204 18.01 -5.79 -3.66
C GLU A 204 17.89 -6.73 -2.44
N ASP A 205 18.60 -6.44 -1.37
CA ASP A 205 18.60 -7.22 -0.13
C ASP A 205 17.54 -6.75 0.88
N PHE A 206 16.51 -6.08 0.41
CA PHE A 206 15.35 -5.72 1.23
C PHE A 206 14.16 -6.63 0.94
N PHE A 207 13.24 -6.70 1.90
CA PHE A 207 11.98 -7.40 1.74
C PHE A 207 10.81 -6.63 2.37
N ILE A 208 9.61 -6.95 1.92
CA ILE A 208 8.39 -6.32 2.44
C ILE A 208 7.59 -7.30 3.29
N ILE A 209 7.12 -6.82 4.45
CA ILE A 209 6.07 -7.46 5.25
C ILE A 209 4.80 -6.64 5.11
N THR A 210 3.66 -7.30 4.84
CA THR A 210 2.33 -6.68 4.84
C THR A 210 1.38 -7.38 5.81
N SER A 211 0.54 -6.60 6.51
CA SER A 211 -0.50 -7.14 7.41
C SER A 211 -1.66 -7.78 6.66
N SER A 212 -1.78 -7.52 5.37
CA SER A 212 -2.90 -7.94 4.53
C SER A 212 -2.70 -9.33 3.90
N ARG A 213 -3.68 -9.75 3.09
CA ARG A 213 -3.50 -10.86 2.15
C ARG A 213 -2.52 -10.45 1.04
N ALA A 214 -1.78 -11.42 0.51
CA ALA A 214 -1.05 -11.23 -0.74
C ALA A 214 -2.01 -11.48 -1.92
N SER A 215 -2.57 -10.42 -2.49
CA SER A 215 -3.34 -10.44 -3.74
C SER A 215 -2.41 -10.26 -4.94
N TYR A 216 -2.95 -10.49 -6.15
CA TYR A 216 -2.27 -10.20 -7.40
C TYR A 216 -1.66 -8.79 -7.42
N GLU A 217 -2.47 -7.78 -7.07
CA GLU A 217 -2.04 -6.37 -7.05
C GLU A 217 -0.90 -6.11 -6.06
N MET A 218 -0.90 -6.78 -4.89
CA MET A 218 0.18 -6.63 -3.92
C MET A 218 1.51 -7.14 -4.48
N VAL A 219 1.51 -8.29 -5.17
CA VAL A 219 2.71 -8.82 -5.84
C VAL A 219 3.13 -7.93 -7.01
N GLN A 220 2.18 -7.47 -7.82
CA GLN A 220 2.42 -6.56 -8.93
C GLN A 220 3.08 -5.26 -8.45
N LYS A 221 2.57 -4.65 -7.38
CA LYS A 221 3.10 -3.39 -6.84
C LYS A 221 4.54 -3.52 -6.33
N ILE A 222 4.88 -4.59 -5.62
CA ILE A 222 6.26 -4.78 -5.12
C ILE A 222 7.26 -5.03 -6.26
N ALA A 223 6.80 -5.56 -7.38
CA ALA A 223 7.66 -5.78 -8.54
C ALA A 223 8.26 -4.47 -9.10
N TYR A 224 7.60 -3.32 -8.90
CA TYR A 224 8.15 -2.00 -9.24
C TYR A 224 9.39 -1.61 -8.43
N LEU A 225 9.56 -2.16 -7.24
CA LEU A 225 10.78 -1.99 -6.43
C LEU A 225 11.86 -3.02 -6.75
N ASN A 226 11.61 -3.95 -7.68
CA ASN A 226 12.49 -5.07 -8.00
C ASN A 226 12.87 -5.93 -6.78
N LEU A 227 12.06 -5.95 -5.73
CA LEU A 227 12.28 -6.76 -4.54
C LEU A 227 11.92 -8.24 -4.78
N LYS A 228 12.60 -9.12 -4.08
CA LYS A 228 12.53 -10.58 -4.31
C LYS A 228 11.77 -11.34 -3.24
N LEU A 229 11.29 -10.67 -2.19
CA LEU A 229 10.56 -11.34 -1.11
C LEU A 229 9.39 -10.47 -0.62
N LEU A 230 8.19 -11.06 -0.67
CA LEU A 230 6.97 -10.54 -0.04
C LEU A 230 6.51 -11.49 1.06
N VAL A 231 6.35 -10.98 2.26
CA VAL A 231 5.84 -11.70 3.43
C VAL A 231 4.46 -11.15 3.79
N ALA A 232 3.43 -11.98 3.72
CA ALA A 232 2.06 -11.61 4.07
C ALA A 232 1.61 -12.28 5.37
N ILE A 233 1.05 -11.50 6.28
CA ILE A 233 0.46 -12.02 7.53
C ILE A 233 -0.72 -12.95 7.23
N SER A 234 -1.49 -12.67 6.19
CA SER A 234 -2.65 -13.47 5.78
C SER A 234 -2.34 -14.34 4.56
N ALA A 235 -3.36 -14.97 3.99
CA ALA A 235 -3.24 -15.90 2.87
C ALA A 235 -2.88 -15.23 1.55
N PRO A 236 -2.11 -15.86 0.66
CA PRO A 236 -2.01 -15.47 -0.74
C PRO A 236 -3.23 -15.94 -1.54
N THR A 237 -3.49 -15.31 -2.68
CA THR A 237 -4.42 -15.81 -3.68
C THR A 237 -3.70 -16.67 -4.73
N GLY A 238 -4.41 -17.60 -5.38
CA GLY A 238 -3.80 -18.45 -6.41
C GLY A 238 -3.18 -17.67 -7.56
N LEU A 239 -3.80 -16.54 -7.96
CA LEU A 239 -3.24 -15.67 -9.01
C LEU A 239 -1.96 -14.95 -8.53
N ALA A 240 -1.91 -14.54 -7.25
CA ALA A 240 -0.71 -13.95 -6.65
C ALA A 240 0.46 -14.94 -6.61
N VAL A 241 0.20 -16.21 -6.27
CA VAL A 241 1.23 -17.25 -6.28
C VAL A 241 1.81 -17.44 -7.68
N ARG A 242 0.95 -17.60 -8.70
CA ARG A 242 1.41 -17.74 -10.09
C ARG A 242 2.19 -16.51 -10.58
N LEU A 243 1.75 -15.31 -10.22
CA LEU A 243 2.47 -14.09 -10.59
C LEU A 243 3.83 -14.02 -9.91
N ALA A 244 3.91 -14.30 -8.61
CA ALA A 244 5.16 -14.31 -7.85
C ALA A 244 6.15 -15.32 -8.44
N ASP A 245 5.68 -16.52 -8.78
CA ASP A 245 6.47 -17.55 -9.43
C ASP A 245 7.05 -17.09 -10.77
N ASN A 246 6.22 -16.52 -11.64
CA ASN A 246 6.62 -16.00 -12.95
C ASN A 246 7.63 -14.84 -12.86
N LEU A 247 7.56 -14.02 -11.80
CA LEU A 247 8.43 -12.86 -11.58
C LEU A 247 9.71 -13.19 -10.80
N GLY A 248 9.89 -14.43 -10.37
CA GLY A 248 11.02 -14.78 -9.51
C GLY A 248 10.96 -14.13 -8.13
N ILE A 249 9.75 -13.92 -7.60
CA ILE A 249 9.52 -13.34 -6.26
C ILE A 249 9.17 -14.47 -5.30
N THR A 250 9.89 -14.56 -4.19
CA THR A 250 9.53 -15.43 -3.08
C THR A 250 8.28 -14.90 -2.39
N LEU A 251 7.23 -15.70 -2.33
CA LEU A 251 5.98 -15.33 -1.68
C LEU A 251 5.77 -16.17 -0.43
N ILE A 252 5.71 -15.49 0.70
CA ILE A 252 5.41 -16.07 2.01
C ILE A 252 4.01 -15.62 2.43
N GLY A 253 3.21 -16.55 2.94
CA GLY A 253 1.89 -16.28 3.51
C GLY A 253 1.70 -16.96 4.85
N PHE A 254 0.58 -16.66 5.52
CA PHE A 254 0.25 -17.12 6.87
C PHE A 254 1.38 -16.88 7.88
N ALA A 255 2.12 -15.77 7.67
CA ALA A 255 3.26 -15.45 8.49
C ALA A 255 2.83 -15.07 9.91
N ARG A 256 3.49 -15.67 10.89
CA ARG A 256 3.35 -15.42 12.33
C ARG A 256 4.76 -15.37 12.94
N GLU A 257 4.87 -14.89 14.16
CA GLU A 257 6.15 -14.74 14.88
C GLU A 257 7.00 -16.02 14.94
N SER A 258 6.38 -17.19 14.86
CA SER A 258 7.07 -18.48 14.98
C SER A 258 7.00 -19.38 13.74
N ARG A 259 6.26 -18.99 12.70
CA ARG A 259 6.03 -19.83 11.51
C ARG A 259 5.54 -19.04 10.31
N TYR A 260 5.78 -19.59 9.12
CA TYR A 260 5.23 -19.09 7.85
C TYR A 260 5.17 -20.22 6.83
N THR A 261 4.50 -19.97 5.71
CA THR A 261 4.43 -20.89 4.57
C THR A 261 4.98 -20.23 3.33
N ILE A 262 5.91 -20.88 2.62
CA ILE A 262 6.50 -20.41 1.38
C ILE A 262 5.70 -20.98 0.21
N TYR A 263 5.31 -20.13 -0.75
CA TYR A 263 4.49 -20.50 -1.90
C TYR A 263 5.24 -20.45 -3.24
N SER A 264 6.33 -19.72 -3.34
CA SER A 264 7.17 -19.62 -4.54
C SER A 264 8.63 -19.36 -4.15
N HIS A 265 9.57 -19.82 -4.96
CA HIS A 265 11.02 -19.57 -4.85
C HIS A 265 11.59 -19.79 -3.44
N ASN A 266 11.34 -21.01 -2.89
CA ASN A 266 11.82 -21.42 -1.57
C ASN A 266 13.36 -21.48 -1.48
N GLU A 267 14.06 -21.64 -2.60
CA GLU A 267 15.52 -21.67 -2.70
C GLU A 267 16.22 -20.38 -2.25
N ARG A 268 15.45 -19.28 -2.10
CA ARG A 268 15.97 -18.01 -1.56
C ARG A 268 15.99 -17.95 -0.05
N ILE A 269 15.30 -18.88 0.62
CA ILE A 269 15.20 -18.88 2.09
C ILE A 269 16.22 -19.86 2.64
N MET A 270 17.12 -19.32 3.46
CA MET A 270 18.14 -20.10 4.17
C MET A 270 17.73 -20.31 5.62
N GLU A 271 18.12 -21.43 6.21
CA GLU A 271 17.95 -21.74 7.64
C GLU A 271 18.84 -20.90 8.55
#